data_787e0d4d6b02ed8a7fe27002cb6168bf
#
_entry.id   787e0d4d6b02ed8a7fe27002cb6168bf
#
_cell.length_a   1.000
_cell.length_b   1.000
_cell.length_c   1.000
_cell.angle_alpha   90.00
_cell.angle_beta   90.00
_cell.angle_gamma   90.00
#
_symmetry.space_group_name_H-M   'P 1'
#
loop_
_entity.id
_entity.type
_entity.pdbx_description
1 polymer ?
#
loop_
_entity_poly.entity_id
_entity_poly.type
_entity_poly.pdbx_seq_one_letter_code
_entity_poly.pdbx_strand_id
1 'polypeptide(L)'
;MQNVVLATFSAADIEALQPAMKVGLLATVTPEGLPHLTLIASLRANTPTQLTFGQFIEGSSKGFLLRNPRAGFLIMTMDRNLWRGKATFTHTARQGSEFELYNNQPMFRYNAYFGVHTVYYLDLVEQGGRAALPMGRVVAASLQTMIAR
;
A
#
# COMPACT_ATOMS: atom_id res chain seq x y z
N MET A 1 -8.00 2.07 -22.05
CA MET A 1 -6.92 1.94 -21.07
C MET A 1 -6.19 0.62 -21.30
N GLN A 2 -4.91 0.68 -21.57
CA GLN A 2 -4.14 -0.55 -21.76
C GLN A 2 -3.90 -1.21 -20.41
N ASN A 3 -4.12 -2.51 -20.33
CA ASN A 3 -3.78 -3.29 -19.15
C ASN A 3 -2.29 -3.61 -19.21
N VAL A 4 -1.50 -2.81 -18.49
CA VAL A 4 -0.08 -3.05 -18.33
C VAL A 4 0.13 -3.96 -17.13
N VAL A 5 0.94 -5.00 -17.31
CA VAL A 5 1.33 -5.91 -16.23
C VAL A 5 2.86 -5.94 -16.16
N LEU A 6 3.38 -5.49 -15.04
CA LEU A 6 4.82 -5.42 -14.77
C LEU A 6 5.17 -6.29 -13.56
N ALA A 7 6.30 -6.97 -13.65
CA ALA A 7 6.79 -7.84 -12.58
C ALA A 7 7.68 -7.11 -11.56
N THR A 8 8.08 -5.87 -11.85
CA THR A 8 8.98 -5.10 -11.00
C THR A 8 8.58 -3.63 -10.94
N PHE A 9 9.04 -2.95 -9.90
CA PHE A 9 9.00 -1.49 -9.83
C PHE A 9 10.30 -0.94 -10.43
N SER A 10 10.20 0.14 -11.20
CA SER A 10 11.38 0.87 -11.66
C SER A 10 12.01 1.66 -10.50
N ALA A 11 13.27 2.08 -10.67
CA ALA A 11 13.94 2.94 -9.70
C ALA A 11 13.16 4.25 -9.47
N ALA A 12 12.59 4.81 -10.52
CA ALA A 12 11.77 6.03 -10.43
C ALA A 12 10.49 5.79 -9.64
N ASP A 13 9.86 4.63 -9.80
CA ASP A 13 8.67 4.25 -9.03
C ASP A 13 9.00 4.11 -7.54
N ILE A 14 10.09 3.42 -7.23
CA ILE A 14 10.54 3.24 -5.84
C ILE A 14 10.76 4.61 -5.18
N GLU A 15 11.44 5.51 -5.87
CA GLU A 15 11.67 6.86 -5.37
C GLU A 15 10.36 7.63 -5.16
N ALA A 16 9.44 7.54 -6.11
CA ALA A 16 8.14 8.22 -6.03
C ALA A 16 7.28 7.71 -4.87
N LEU A 17 7.47 6.47 -4.44
CA LEU A 17 6.71 5.83 -3.36
C LEU A 17 7.36 6.00 -1.97
N GLN A 18 8.50 6.68 -1.85
CA GLN A 18 9.18 6.90 -0.57
C GLN A 18 8.50 7.91 0.35
N PRO A 19 7.89 9.02 -0.14
CA PRO A 19 7.31 10.00 0.76
C PRO A 19 6.31 9.41 1.74
N ALA A 20 6.36 9.86 2.99
CA ALA A 20 5.44 9.38 4.03
C ALA A 20 4.00 9.81 3.77
N MET A 21 3.81 10.97 3.13
CA MET A 21 2.47 11.48 2.83
C MET A 21 1.95 10.89 1.52
N LYS A 22 1.13 9.86 1.63
CA LYS A 22 0.48 9.17 0.52
C LYS A 22 -0.68 8.33 1.04
N VAL A 23 -1.51 7.85 0.13
CA VAL A 23 -2.62 6.95 0.44
C VAL A 23 -2.22 5.54 0.04
N GLY A 24 -2.22 4.62 0.99
CA GLY A 24 -2.04 3.21 0.72
C GLY A 24 -3.29 2.43 1.11
N LEU A 25 -3.74 1.55 0.24
CA LEU A 25 -4.82 0.61 0.52
C LEU A 25 -4.29 -0.80 0.35
N LEU A 26 -4.58 -1.65 1.32
CA LEU A 26 -4.25 -3.07 1.27
C LEU A 26 -5.54 -3.86 1.31
N ALA A 27 -5.72 -4.73 0.32
CA ALA A 27 -6.83 -5.68 0.27
C ALA A 27 -6.32 -7.05 0.72
N THR A 28 -6.96 -7.62 1.73
CA THR A 28 -6.68 -8.96 2.24
C THR A 28 -7.93 -9.82 2.12
N VAL A 29 -7.80 -11.11 2.38
CA VAL A 29 -8.92 -12.07 2.26
C VAL A 29 -9.31 -12.55 3.65
N THR A 30 -10.59 -12.42 3.98
CA THR A 30 -11.14 -12.90 5.25
C THR A 30 -11.22 -14.43 5.25
N PRO A 31 -11.41 -15.07 6.43
CA PRO A 31 -11.63 -16.53 6.49
C PRO A 31 -12.81 -17.01 5.64
N GLU A 32 -13.81 -16.15 5.41
CA GLU A 32 -14.99 -16.46 4.58
C GLU A 32 -14.73 -16.25 3.09
N GLY A 33 -13.52 -15.84 2.71
CA GLY A 33 -13.16 -15.60 1.32
C GLY A 33 -13.58 -14.23 0.77
N LEU A 34 -13.94 -13.29 1.65
CA LEU A 34 -14.37 -11.95 1.27
C LEU A 34 -13.18 -10.98 1.30
N PRO A 35 -13.20 -9.92 0.47
CA PRO A 35 -12.17 -8.89 0.53
C PRO A 35 -12.33 -8.02 1.78
N HIS A 36 -11.19 -7.66 2.37
CA HIS A 36 -11.11 -6.70 3.47
C HIS A 36 -10.13 -5.61 3.10
N LEU A 37 -10.55 -4.36 3.11
CA LEU A 37 -9.74 -3.21 2.74
C LEU A 37 -9.28 -2.45 3.99
N THR A 38 -7.99 -2.11 4.00
CA THR A 38 -7.39 -1.34 5.08
C THR A 38 -6.57 -0.18 4.50
N LEU A 39 -6.71 0.98 5.11
CA LEU A 39 -5.90 2.14 4.80
C LEU A 39 -4.55 2.00 5.52
N ILE A 40 -3.45 2.01 4.76
CA ILE A 40 -2.10 1.87 5.28
C ILE A 40 -1.20 2.93 4.64
N ALA A 41 -0.98 4.04 5.32
CA ALA A 41 -0.21 5.16 4.80
C ALA A 41 1.28 4.82 4.64
N SER A 42 1.80 3.85 5.37
CA SER A 42 3.21 3.45 5.32
C SER A 42 3.56 2.50 4.17
N LEU A 43 2.57 2.05 3.40
CA LEU A 43 2.80 1.11 2.30
C LEU A 43 3.68 1.73 1.21
N ARG A 44 4.75 1.04 0.81
CA ARG A 44 5.67 1.50 -0.23
C ARG A 44 6.45 0.34 -0.85
N ALA A 45 7.06 0.61 -2.01
CA ALA A 45 8.05 -0.27 -2.60
C ALA A 45 9.43 0.06 -2.00
N ASN A 46 10.12 -0.94 -1.47
CA ASN A 46 11.49 -0.79 -0.96
C ASN A 46 12.54 -1.36 -1.90
N THR A 47 12.17 -2.30 -2.76
CA THR A 47 13.01 -2.87 -3.82
C THR A 47 12.19 -3.06 -5.09
N PRO A 48 12.80 -3.39 -6.24
CA PRO A 48 12.03 -3.67 -7.46
C PRO A 48 10.98 -4.77 -7.31
N THR A 49 11.15 -5.68 -6.37
CA THR A 49 10.26 -6.85 -6.21
C THR A 49 9.60 -6.95 -4.84
N GLN A 50 9.75 -5.93 -3.98
CA GLN A 50 9.27 -6.02 -2.61
C GLN A 50 8.56 -4.76 -2.16
N LEU A 51 7.43 -4.94 -1.48
CA LEU A 51 6.73 -3.88 -0.76
C LEU A 51 6.86 -4.09 0.74
N THR A 52 6.78 -2.99 1.47
CA THR A 52 6.76 -3.02 2.93
C THR A 52 5.69 -2.07 3.47
N PHE A 53 5.23 -2.36 4.67
CA PHE A 53 4.48 -1.40 5.46
C PHE A 53 4.78 -1.60 6.95
N GLY A 54 4.65 -0.52 7.71
CA GLY A 54 4.80 -0.56 9.15
C GLY A 54 3.44 -0.69 9.84
N GLN A 55 3.37 -1.57 10.82
CA GLN A 55 2.20 -1.69 11.68
C GLN A 55 2.42 -0.82 12.92
N PHE A 56 1.53 0.13 13.14
CA PHE A 56 1.55 1.02 14.31
C PHE A 56 0.48 0.66 15.33
N ILE A 57 -0.67 0.17 14.84
CA ILE A 57 -1.81 -0.23 15.66
C ILE A 57 -2.26 -1.61 15.20
N GLU A 58 -2.68 -2.45 16.14
CA GLU A 58 -3.22 -3.76 15.77
C GLU A 58 -4.50 -3.63 14.95
N GLY A 59 -4.59 -4.42 13.90
CA GLY A 59 -5.75 -4.47 13.03
C GLY A 59 -5.98 -5.87 12.47
N SER A 60 -7.15 -6.07 11.89
CA SER A 60 -7.57 -7.37 11.36
C SER A 60 -6.73 -7.86 10.19
N SER A 61 -6.19 -6.95 9.38
CA SER A 61 -5.41 -7.30 8.19
C SER A 61 -4.22 -8.20 8.49
N LYS A 62 -3.57 -8.01 9.65
CA LYS A 62 -2.47 -8.86 10.10
C LYS A 62 -2.88 -10.33 10.20
N GLY A 63 -3.98 -10.60 10.88
CA GLY A 63 -4.48 -11.96 11.03
C GLY A 63 -4.88 -12.58 9.69
N PHE A 64 -5.46 -11.79 8.81
CA PHE A 64 -5.87 -12.27 7.48
C PHE A 64 -4.65 -12.61 6.62
N LEU A 65 -3.58 -11.81 6.64
CA LEU A 65 -2.34 -12.10 5.92
C LEU A 65 -1.65 -13.37 6.40
N LEU A 66 -1.70 -13.64 7.71
CA LEU A 66 -1.13 -14.86 8.27
C LEU A 66 -1.87 -16.11 7.81
N ARG A 67 -3.17 -16.00 7.54
CA ARG A 67 -4.01 -17.13 7.08
C ARG A 67 -3.99 -17.26 5.57
N ASN A 68 -4.03 -16.12 4.86
CA ASN A 68 -3.99 -16.07 3.40
C ASN A 68 -3.02 -14.97 2.99
N PRO A 69 -1.82 -15.32 2.48
CA PRO A 69 -0.78 -14.34 2.18
C PRO A 69 -1.06 -13.48 0.95
N ARG A 70 -2.12 -13.74 0.20
CA ARG A 70 -2.48 -12.97 -0.98
C ARG A 70 -3.00 -11.60 -0.58
N ALA A 71 -2.49 -10.57 -1.25
CA ALA A 71 -2.92 -9.20 -1.03
C ALA A 71 -3.02 -8.45 -2.35
N GLY A 72 -3.98 -7.54 -2.41
CA GLY A 72 -4.03 -6.51 -3.44
C GLY A 72 -3.57 -5.20 -2.83
N PHE A 73 -3.02 -4.31 -3.62
CA PHE A 73 -2.61 -3.01 -3.14
C PHE A 73 -2.95 -1.90 -4.12
N LEU A 74 -3.12 -0.72 -3.57
CA LEU A 74 -3.19 0.53 -4.32
C LEU A 74 -2.44 1.59 -3.52
N ILE A 75 -1.54 2.31 -4.19
CA ILE A 75 -0.83 3.44 -3.58
C ILE A 75 -1.04 4.66 -4.45
N MET A 76 -1.46 5.76 -3.83
CA MET A 76 -1.62 7.05 -4.51
C MET A 76 -0.75 8.09 -3.83
N THR A 77 0.07 8.78 -4.62
CA THR A 77 0.94 9.86 -4.13
C THR A 77 0.23 11.21 -4.20
N MET A 78 0.80 12.21 -3.53
CA MET A 78 0.20 13.55 -3.45
C MET A 78 0.10 14.25 -4.79
N ASP A 79 0.94 13.88 -5.77
CA ASP A 79 0.87 14.39 -7.14
C ASP A 79 -0.18 13.66 -8.00
N ARG A 80 -1.02 12.84 -7.38
CA ARG A 80 -2.15 12.13 -8.00
C ARG A 80 -1.72 11.06 -9.01
N ASN A 81 -0.56 10.49 -8.83
CA ASN A 81 -0.17 9.26 -9.50
C ASN A 81 -0.55 8.08 -8.63
N LEU A 82 -0.90 6.97 -9.27
CA LEU A 82 -1.27 5.76 -8.55
C LEU A 82 -0.59 4.53 -9.13
N TRP A 83 -0.38 3.56 -8.27
CA TRP A 83 0.08 2.21 -8.60
C TRP A 83 -0.88 1.22 -7.95
N ARG A 84 -1.18 0.16 -8.66
CA ARG A 84 -2.02 -0.92 -8.14
C ARG A 84 -1.49 -2.26 -8.59
N GLY A 85 -1.73 -3.29 -7.80
CA GLY A 85 -1.24 -4.61 -8.15
C GLY A 85 -1.56 -5.65 -7.11
N LYS A 86 -0.82 -6.74 -7.20
CA LYS A 86 -0.95 -7.91 -6.32
C LYS A 86 0.40 -8.23 -5.70
N ALA A 87 0.36 -8.67 -4.46
CA ALA A 87 1.55 -9.03 -3.71
C ALA A 87 1.26 -10.25 -2.83
N THR A 88 2.34 -10.89 -2.38
CA THR A 88 2.24 -12.04 -1.46
C THR A 88 3.02 -11.73 -0.19
N PHE A 89 2.36 -11.79 0.95
CA PHE A 89 3.00 -11.64 2.25
C PHE A 89 4.05 -12.72 2.45
N THR A 90 5.24 -12.35 2.93
CA THR A 90 6.35 -13.27 3.16
C THR A 90 6.73 -13.39 4.63
N HIS A 91 7.03 -12.27 5.28
CA HIS A 91 7.51 -12.30 6.67
C HIS A 91 7.35 -10.93 7.33
N THR A 92 7.60 -10.91 8.63
CA THR A 92 7.63 -9.69 9.43
C THR A 92 9.02 -9.51 10.04
N ALA A 93 9.35 -8.27 10.41
CA ALA A 93 10.57 -7.97 11.15
C ALA A 93 10.30 -6.87 12.17
N ARG A 94 11.02 -6.93 13.29
CA ARG A 94 10.99 -5.92 14.36
C ARG A 94 12.35 -5.28 14.53
N GLN A 95 13.21 -5.39 13.53
CA GLN A 95 14.53 -4.79 13.47
C GLN A 95 14.95 -4.72 12.00
N GLY A 96 16.03 -4.01 11.72
CA GLY A 96 16.58 -3.88 10.38
C GLY A 96 16.40 -2.50 9.79
N SER A 97 16.84 -2.32 8.55
CA SER A 97 16.88 -1.02 7.89
C SER A 97 15.50 -0.40 7.68
N GLU A 98 14.52 -1.19 7.29
CA GLU A 98 13.15 -0.71 7.06
C GLU A 98 12.47 -0.35 8.37
N PHE A 99 12.70 -1.13 9.42
CA PHE A 99 12.19 -0.83 10.75
C PHE A 99 12.73 0.52 11.26
N GLU A 100 14.04 0.73 11.13
CA GLU A 100 14.69 1.99 11.50
C GLU A 100 14.20 3.16 10.65
N LEU A 101 14.02 2.93 9.36
CA LEU A 101 13.55 3.94 8.44
C LEU A 101 12.15 4.45 8.82
N TYR A 102 11.22 3.55 9.10
CA TYR A 102 9.87 3.95 9.54
C TYR A 102 9.90 4.68 10.89
N ASN A 103 10.68 4.21 11.83
CA ASN A 103 10.78 4.84 13.15
C ASN A 103 11.43 6.22 13.10
N ASN A 104 12.27 6.50 12.11
CA ASN A 104 12.94 7.78 11.96
C ASN A 104 12.16 8.80 11.12
N GLN A 105 11.06 8.38 10.48
CA GLN A 105 10.19 9.33 9.77
C GLN A 105 9.30 10.08 10.75
N PRO A 106 9.37 11.42 10.79
CA PRO A 106 8.62 12.21 11.79
C PRO A 106 7.11 11.95 11.76
N MET A 107 6.54 11.78 10.56
CA MET A 107 5.11 11.53 10.41
C MET A 107 4.68 10.25 11.16
N PHE A 108 5.46 9.18 11.05
CA PHE A 108 5.12 7.92 11.69
C PHE A 108 5.50 7.92 13.17
N ARG A 109 6.66 8.49 13.52
CA ARG A 109 7.15 8.54 14.90
C ARG A 109 6.24 9.33 15.82
N TYR A 110 5.79 10.52 15.39
CA TYR A 110 5.01 11.40 16.25
C TYR A 110 3.51 11.12 16.22
N ASN A 111 2.99 10.65 15.11
CA ASN A 111 1.56 10.35 14.99
C ASN A 111 1.19 8.99 15.56
N ALA A 112 2.13 8.09 15.72
CA ALA A 112 1.88 6.73 16.22
C ALA A 112 2.23 6.55 17.70
N TYR A 113 2.60 7.59 18.42
CA TYR A 113 2.98 7.60 19.85
C TYR A 113 4.16 6.68 20.19
N PHE A 114 4.18 5.46 19.67
CA PHE A 114 5.15 4.43 20.03
C PHE A 114 6.07 4.03 18.86
N GLY A 115 5.94 4.71 17.73
CA GLY A 115 6.66 4.32 16.52
C GLY A 115 6.09 3.03 15.91
N VAL A 116 6.83 2.46 14.97
CA VAL A 116 6.40 1.22 14.32
C VAL A 116 6.63 0.03 15.25
N HIS A 117 5.62 -0.85 15.32
CA HIS A 117 5.70 -2.08 16.11
C HIS A 117 6.36 -3.22 15.30
N THR A 118 5.96 -3.37 14.05
CA THR A 118 6.40 -4.46 13.18
C THR A 118 6.39 -3.98 11.73
N VAL A 119 7.37 -4.40 10.94
CA VAL A 119 7.39 -4.18 9.50
C VAL A 119 6.94 -5.46 8.79
N TYR A 120 6.03 -5.30 7.83
CA TYR A 120 5.52 -6.39 6.99
C TYR A 120 6.17 -6.32 5.63
N TYR A 121 6.57 -7.48 5.12
CA TYR A 121 7.22 -7.63 3.81
C TYR A 121 6.34 -8.44 2.88
N LEU A 122 6.15 -7.93 1.67
CA LEU A 122 5.37 -8.59 0.63
C LEU A 122 6.18 -8.64 -0.66
N ASP A 123 6.20 -9.80 -1.30
CA ASP A 123 6.77 -9.92 -2.65
C ASP A 123 5.77 -9.44 -3.69
N LEU A 124 6.25 -8.62 -4.61
CA LEU A 124 5.43 -8.15 -5.73
C LEU A 124 5.13 -9.33 -6.66
N VAL A 125 3.85 -9.54 -6.94
CA VAL A 125 3.41 -10.49 -7.96
C VAL A 125 3.32 -9.79 -9.31
N GLU A 126 2.56 -8.69 -9.35
CA GLU A 126 2.40 -7.86 -10.55
C GLU A 126 1.91 -6.47 -10.16
N GLN A 127 2.18 -5.49 -11.00
CA GLN A 127 1.65 -4.13 -10.84
C GLN A 127 1.37 -3.51 -12.21
N GLY A 128 0.50 -2.50 -12.23
CA GLY A 128 0.00 -1.90 -13.45
C GLY A 128 0.80 -0.71 -14.00
N GLY A 129 1.92 -0.36 -13.35
CA GLY A 129 2.69 0.82 -13.71
C GLY A 129 2.07 2.12 -13.17
N ARG A 130 2.81 3.22 -13.33
CA ARG A 130 2.35 4.53 -12.91
C ARG A 130 1.19 5.00 -13.77
N ALA A 131 0.10 5.40 -13.14
CA ALA A 131 -1.07 5.96 -13.82
C ALA A 131 -1.46 7.28 -13.17
N ALA A 132 -1.77 8.29 -13.98
CA ALA A 132 -2.30 9.55 -13.48
C ALA A 132 -3.78 9.38 -13.11
N LEU A 133 -4.17 9.86 -11.94
CA LEU A 133 -5.57 9.81 -11.54
C LEU A 133 -6.37 10.82 -12.39
N PRO A 134 -7.39 10.37 -13.15
CA PRO A 134 -8.17 11.26 -14.01
C PRO A 134 -9.18 12.07 -13.19
N MET A 135 -8.75 13.17 -12.58
CA MET A 135 -9.57 13.95 -11.64
C MET A 135 -10.89 14.41 -12.23
N GLY A 136 -10.91 14.79 -13.50
CA GLY A 136 -12.16 15.18 -14.16
C GLY A 136 -13.19 14.06 -14.18
N ARG A 137 -12.78 12.83 -14.45
CA ARG A 137 -13.66 11.65 -14.43
C ARG A 137 -14.10 11.30 -13.00
N VAL A 138 -13.21 11.45 -12.03
CA VAL A 138 -13.55 11.18 -10.63
C VAL A 138 -14.65 12.15 -10.15
N VAL A 139 -14.49 13.44 -10.45
CA VAL A 139 -15.48 14.47 -10.09
C VAL A 139 -16.81 14.19 -10.80
N ALA A 140 -16.78 13.92 -12.10
CA ALA A 140 -18.00 13.63 -12.88
C ALA A 140 -18.73 12.40 -12.34
N ALA A 141 -18.02 11.31 -12.05
CA ALA A 141 -18.60 10.10 -11.49
C ALA A 141 -19.21 10.35 -10.10
N SER A 142 -18.53 11.13 -9.26
CA SER A 142 -19.04 11.50 -7.94
C SER A 142 -20.31 12.29 -8.02
N LEU A 143 -20.39 13.27 -8.93
CA LEU A 143 -21.60 14.07 -9.17
C LEU A 143 -22.75 13.20 -9.67
N GLN A 144 -22.49 12.29 -10.62
CA GLN A 144 -23.53 11.37 -11.11
C GLN A 144 -24.06 10.48 -9.99
N THR A 145 -23.21 9.99 -9.12
CA THR A 145 -23.63 9.17 -7.98
C THR A 145 -24.50 9.97 -7.02
N MET A 146 -24.18 11.23 -6.78
CA MET A 146 -24.99 12.12 -5.94
C MET A 146 -26.36 12.40 -6.54
N ILE A 147 -26.43 12.58 -7.85
CA ILE A 147 -27.70 12.87 -8.57
C ILE A 147 -28.59 11.63 -8.63
N ALA A 148 -28.00 10.43 -8.76
CA ALA A 148 -28.73 9.17 -8.88
C ALA A 148 -29.36 8.68 -7.57
N ARG A 149 -28.98 9.27 -6.44
CA ARG A 149 -29.57 8.95 -5.12
C ARG A 149 -30.85 9.74 -4.86
#